data_3b0ba60be8f59fa3c5899c427480074c
#
_entry.id   3b0ba60be8f59fa3c5899c427480074c
#
_cell.length_a   1.000
_cell.length_b   1.000
_cell.length_c   1.000
_cell.angle_alpha   90.00
_cell.angle_beta   90.00
_cell.angle_gamma   90.00
#
_symmetry.space_group_name_H-M   'P 1'
#
loop_
_entity.id
_entity.type
_entity.pdbx_description
1 polymer ?
#
loop_
_entity_poly.entity_id
_entity_poly.type
_entity_poly.pdbx_seq_one_letter_code
_entity_poly.pdbx_strand_id
1 'polypeptide(L)'
;MQPTEPAPPRPVRRRGVGPFSLRQVTITIVAILGTAIIGTLATVKIGSTNQVLPVPDPSAFLIGSPIPGLNLGDLAPELSVTSADGTTTQLMDLQGNPIRLADLRGKAIWLNFWASWCPPCQYETPTLRAMDERYRNQGLAVIGIQVQQIQDDAQQYADRYELKYTIGSDVTGGVFHAYRVFALPTQFFIDPNGVIRKIVNGPLDEASAEALIDAILPPSASGESPSQGATATPRSSP
;
A
#
# COMPACT_ATOMS: atom_id res chain seq x y z
N MET A 1 101.39 -54.55 16.97
CA MET A 1 99.98 -54.86 16.85
C MET A 1 99.26 -54.11 17.96
N GLN A 2 98.56 -53.03 17.63
CA GLN A 2 97.75 -52.28 18.57
C GLN A 2 96.29 -52.74 18.45
N PRO A 3 95.56 -52.92 19.53
CA PRO A 3 94.17 -53.30 19.48
C PRO A 3 93.31 -52.12 19.08
N THR A 4 92.41 -52.30 18.13
CA THR A 4 91.43 -51.31 17.67
C THR A 4 90.30 -51.18 18.69
N GLU A 5 90.09 -49.97 19.14
CA GLU A 5 89.05 -49.56 20.08
C GLU A 5 87.67 -49.63 19.38
N PRO A 6 86.60 -50.16 19.99
CA PRO A 6 85.29 -50.26 19.40
C PRO A 6 84.59 -48.89 19.36
N ALA A 7 83.98 -48.59 18.23
CA ALA A 7 83.25 -47.34 17.98
C ALA A 7 82.05 -47.19 18.93
N PRO A 8 81.72 -45.93 19.36
CA PRO A 8 80.62 -45.67 20.28
C PRO A 8 79.24 -45.94 19.66
N PRO A 9 78.26 -46.37 20.44
CA PRO A 9 76.92 -46.69 19.95
C PRO A 9 76.20 -45.42 19.47
N ARG A 10 75.50 -45.48 18.32
CA ARG A 10 74.69 -44.39 17.74
C ARG A 10 73.51 -44.05 18.66
N PRO A 11 73.18 -42.76 18.87
CA PRO A 11 72.06 -42.35 19.69
C PRO A 11 70.74 -42.82 19.09
N VAL A 12 69.97 -43.57 19.86
CA VAL A 12 68.61 -44.00 19.51
C VAL A 12 67.66 -42.74 19.59
N ARG A 13 67.20 -42.26 18.43
CA ARG A 13 66.22 -41.20 18.31
C ARG A 13 64.90 -41.72 18.86
N ARG A 14 64.53 -41.34 20.09
CA ARG A 14 63.22 -41.59 20.63
C ARG A 14 62.22 -40.79 19.78
N ARG A 15 61.46 -41.48 18.92
CA ARG A 15 60.24 -40.90 18.33
C ARG A 15 59.26 -40.63 19.45
N GLY A 16 59.08 -39.38 19.80
CA GLY A 16 57.98 -38.94 20.65
C GLY A 16 56.70 -39.18 19.87
N VAL A 17 55.99 -40.23 20.24
CA VAL A 17 54.58 -40.42 19.78
C VAL A 17 53.71 -39.58 20.65
N GLY A 18 53.59 -38.31 20.27
CA GLY A 18 52.44 -37.54 20.71
C GLY A 18 51.21 -38.00 19.90
N PRO A 19 50.00 -38.08 20.50
CA PRO A 19 48.83 -38.62 19.83
C PRO A 19 48.42 -37.86 18.57
N PHE A 20 48.90 -36.61 18.38
CA PHE A 20 48.56 -35.82 17.20
C PHE A 20 49.69 -34.86 16.83
N SER A 21 49.96 -34.71 15.52
CA SER A 21 50.86 -33.68 15.03
C SER A 21 50.22 -32.31 15.11
N LEU A 22 51.01 -31.26 15.33
CA LEU A 22 50.50 -29.87 15.39
C LEU A 22 49.61 -29.54 14.16
N ARG A 23 49.98 -30.06 13.01
CA ARG A 23 49.22 -29.89 11.75
C ARG A 23 47.84 -30.59 11.79
N GLN A 24 47.75 -31.77 12.41
CA GLN A 24 46.46 -32.47 12.57
C GLN A 24 45.54 -31.71 13.56
N VAL A 25 46.11 -31.19 14.65
CA VAL A 25 45.34 -30.36 15.62
C VAL A 25 44.79 -29.10 14.95
N THR A 26 45.60 -28.42 14.14
CA THR A 26 45.16 -27.22 13.39
C THR A 26 44.01 -27.53 12.41
N ILE A 27 44.13 -28.60 11.63
CA ILE A 27 43.10 -29.02 10.68
C ILE A 27 41.80 -29.38 11.41
N THR A 28 41.86 -30.06 12.53
CA THR A 28 40.69 -30.42 13.33
C THR A 28 39.99 -29.19 13.90
N ILE A 29 40.75 -28.21 14.43
CA ILE A 29 40.19 -26.96 14.93
C ILE A 29 39.51 -26.17 13.82
N VAL A 30 40.14 -26.05 12.65
CA VAL A 30 39.54 -25.35 11.49
C VAL A 30 38.28 -26.05 11.02
N ALA A 31 38.25 -27.40 11.00
CA ALA A 31 37.06 -28.15 10.63
C ALA A 31 35.89 -27.93 11.63
N ILE A 32 36.19 -27.94 12.93
CA ILE A 32 35.18 -27.70 13.99
C ILE A 32 34.63 -26.26 13.91
N LEU A 33 35.48 -25.26 13.73
CA LEU A 33 35.06 -23.87 13.57
C LEU A 33 34.24 -23.69 12.29
N GLY A 34 34.63 -24.31 11.18
CA GLY A 34 33.88 -24.29 9.92
C GLY A 34 32.50 -24.91 10.05
N THR A 35 32.38 -26.07 10.72
CA THR A 35 31.06 -26.70 10.96
C THR A 35 30.18 -25.89 11.94
N ALA A 36 30.78 -25.25 12.95
CA ALA A 36 30.07 -24.37 13.88
C ALA A 36 29.53 -23.13 13.16
N ILE A 37 30.29 -22.51 12.26
CA ILE A 37 29.84 -21.35 11.46
C ILE A 37 28.72 -21.77 10.50
N ILE A 38 28.85 -22.89 9.82
CA ILE A 38 27.80 -23.42 8.93
C ILE A 38 26.53 -23.75 9.73
N GLY A 39 26.66 -24.35 10.89
CA GLY A 39 25.55 -24.67 11.79
C GLY A 39 24.82 -23.41 12.30
N THR A 40 25.56 -22.36 12.67
CA THR A 40 24.94 -21.08 13.09
C THR A 40 24.29 -20.35 11.94
N LEU A 41 24.86 -20.37 10.73
CA LEU A 41 24.24 -19.80 9.54
C LEU A 41 22.98 -20.56 9.13
N ALA A 42 22.92 -21.88 9.31
CA ALA A 42 21.75 -22.70 9.00
C ALA A 42 20.63 -22.55 10.05
N THR A 43 20.93 -22.11 11.28
CA THR A 43 19.95 -21.89 12.35
C THR A 43 19.50 -20.44 12.50
N VAL A 44 20.17 -19.50 11.85
CA VAL A 44 19.63 -18.15 11.70
C VAL A 44 18.37 -18.29 10.83
N LYS A 45 17.20 -18.42 11.48
CA LYS A 45 15.94 -18.14 10.82
C LYS A 45 16.06 -16.73 10.27
N ILE A 46 16.36 -16.61 8.98
CA ILE A 46 16.05 -15.40 8.24
C ILE A 46 14.55 -15.27 8.45
N GLY A 47 14.17 -14.36 9.37
CA GLY A 47 12.79 -14.12 9.68
C GLY A 47 12.13 -13.77 8.35
N SER A 48 11.41 -14.71 7.78
CA SER A 48 10.36 -14.42 6.84
C SER A 48 9.34 -13.59 7.63
N THR A 49 9.57 -12.29 7.71
CA THR A 49 8.44 -11.39 7.84
C THR A 49 7.62 -11.65 6.58
N ASN A 50 6.64 -12.55 6.68
CA ASN A 50 5.53 -12.67 5.75
C ASN A 50 4.65 -11.40 5.89
N GLN A 51 5.26 -10.23 5.85
CA GLN A 51 4.61 -9.06 5.32
C GLN A 51 4.64 -9.29 3.82
N VAL A 52 3.59 -9.93 3.32
CA VAL A 52 3.21 -9.83 1.93
C VAL A 52 2.90 -8.34 1.76
N LEU A 53 3.95 -7.57 1.41
CA LEU A 53 3.73 -6.22 0.88
C LEU A 53 2.75 -6.45 -0.28
N PRO A 54 1.63 -5.71 -0.33
CA PRO A 54 0.74 -5.82 -1.47
C PRO A 54 1.61 -5.62 -2.72
N VAL A 55 1.75 -6.67 -3.52
CA VAL A 55 2.45 -6.57 -4.79
C VAL A 55 1.64 -5.58 -5.60
N PRO A 56 2.17 -4.40 -5.98
CA PRO A 56 1.44 -3.47 -6.79
C PRO A 56 1.02 -4.19 -8.07
N ASP A 57 -0.20 -3.93 -8.52
CA ASP A 57 -0.62 -4.34 -9.86
C ASP A 57 0.50 -3.95 -10.84
N PRO A 58 1.02 -4.88 -11.66
CA PRO A 58 2.12 -4.57 -12.59
C PRO A 58 1.78 -3.43 -13.56
N SER A 59 0.49 -3.09 -13.69
CA SER A 59 0.03 -1.93 -14.44
C SER A 59 0.12 -0.60 -13.67
N ALA A 60 0.40 -0.61 -12.36
CA ALA A 60 0.58 0.61 -11.58
C ALA A 60 1.96 1.24 -11.85
N PHE A 61 1.98 2.55 -12.00
CA PHE A 61 3.22 3.31 -12.19
C PHE A 61 3.80 3.69 -10.81
N LEU A 62 4.91 3.04 -10.43
CA LEU A 62 5.56 3.29 -9.14
C LEU A 62 6.26 4.66 -9.12
N ILE A 63 5.94 5.49 -8.13
CA ILE A 63 6.52 6.82 -7.89
C ILE A 63 7.18 6.93 -6.51
N GLY A 64 7.21 5.84 -5.75
CA GLY A 64 7.83 5.80 -4.42
C GLY A 64 7.96 4.38 -3.91
N SER A 65 8.41 4.25 -2.67
CA SER A 65 8.46 2.96 -1.97
C SER A 65 7.22 2.78 -1.10
N PRO A 66 6.69 1.53 -0.98
CA PRO A 66 5.60 1.26 -0.06
C PRO A 66 5.99 1.63 1.38
N ILE A 67 5.21 2.49 2.00
CA ILE A 67 5.37 2.88 3.40
C ILE A 67 4.13 2.40 4.14
N PRO A 68 4.23 1.88 5.38
CA PRO A 68 3.04 1.58 6.19
C PRO A 68 2.12 2.80 6.22
N GLY A 69 0.89 2.62 5.76
CA GLY A 69 -0.01 3.72 5.44
C GLY A 69 -1.36 3.60 6.12
N LEU A 70 -2.34 4.22 5.50
CA LEU A 70 -3.73 4.10 5.89
C LEU A 70 -4.21 2.65 5.72
N ASN A 71 -5.03 2.21 6.66
CA ASN A 71 -5.59 0.86 6.67
C ASN A 71 -7.08 0.90 6.32
N LEU A 72 -7.59 -0.26 5.93
CA LEU A 72 -9.02 -0.44 5.85
C LEU A 72 -9.63 -0.27 7.24
N GLY A 73 -10.69 0.52 7.33
CA GLY A 73 -11.34 0.87 8.59
C GLY A 73 -10.88 2.20 9.20
N ASP A 74 -9.79 2.79 8.72
CA ASP A 74 -9.37 4.13 9.16
C ASP A 74 -10.31 5.20 8.60
N LEU A 75 -10.45 6.31 9.32
CA LEU A 75 -11.05 7.51 8.76
C LEU A 75 -10.11 8.10 7.70
N ALA A 76 -10.66 8.45 6.54
CA ALA A 76 -9.91 9.15 5.51
C ALA A 76 -9.45 10.52 6.02
N PRO A 77 -8.14 10.85 5.92
CA PRO A 77 -7.64 12.18 6.25
C PRO A 77 -8.29 13.26 5.39
N GLU A 78 -8.47 14.47 5.94
CA GLU A 78 -8.90 15.61 5.14
C GLU A 78 -7.87 15.96 4.06
N LEU A 79 -8.36 16.54 2.97
CA LEU A 79 -7.53 16.96 1.83
C LEU A 79 -6.87 18.31 2.12
N SER A 80 -6.04 18.34 3.18
CA SER A 80 -5.32 19.51 3.62
C SER A 80 -3.91 19.14 4.05
N VAL A 81 -3.01 20.13 3.99
CA VAL A 81 -1.61 19.99 4.39
C VAL A 81 -1.31 20.99 5.49
N THR A 82 -0.75 20.53 6.59
CA THR A 82 -0.23 21.40 7.64
C THR A 82 1.28 21.51 7.50
N SER A 83 1.75 22.72 7.22
CA SER A 83 3.18 23.04 7.12
C SER A 83 3.87 23.04 8.49
N ALA A 84 5.19 23.05 8.50
CA ALA A 84 5.99 23.04 9.72
C ALA A 84 5.77 24.27 10.64
N ASP A 85 5.30 25.38 10.08
CA ASP A 85 4.91 26.60 10.80
C ASP A 85 3.51 26.55 11.40
N GLY A 86 2.79 25.43 11.22
CA GLY A 86 1.42 25.22 11.70
C GLY A 86 0.33 25.75 10.76
N THR A 87 0.70 26.33 9.61
CA THR A 87 -0.27 26.79 8.61
C THR A 87 -0.93 25.60 7.93
N THR A 88 -2.26 25.52 7.95
CA THR A 88 -3.01 24.50 7.22
C THR A 88 -3.54 25.05 5.91
N THR A 89 -3.13 24.46 4.81
CA THR A 89 -3.59 24.76 3.46
C THR A 89 -4.55 23.68 2.98
N GLN A 90 -5.76 24.08 2.61
CA GLN A 90 -6.77 23.20 2.05
C GLN A 90 -6.52 22.99 0.57
N LEU A 91 -6.72 21.76 0.07
CA LEU A 91 -6.70 21.48 -1.36
C LEU A 91 -7.89 22.17 -2.02
N MET A 92 -7.62 22.86 -3.14
CA MET A 92 -8.65 23.54 -3.92
C MET A 92 -8.98 22.76 -5.18
N ASP A 93 -10.25 22.84 -5.62
CA ASP A 93 -10.65 22.37 -6.93
C ASP A 93 -10.19 23.31 -8.07
N LEU A 94 -10.44 22.93 -9.31
CA LEU A 94 -10.05 23.73 -10.49
C LEU A 94 -10.79 25.08 -10.56
N GLN A 95 -11.89 25.25 -9.80
CA GLN A 95 -12.68 26.48 -9.71
C GLN A 95 -12.27 27.34 -8.50
N GLY A 96 -11.29 26.88 -7.69
CA GLY A 96 -10.83 27.58 -6.50
C GLY A 96 -11.68 27.38 -5.25
N ASN A 97 -12.56 26.37 -5.22
CA ASN A 97 -13.32 26.00 -4.03
C ASN A 97 -12.54 24.98 -3.20
N PRO A 98 -12.59 25.03 -1.87
CA PRO A 98 -11.96 24.04 -1.02
C PRO A 98 -12.63 22.67 -1.14
N ILE A 99 -11.81 21.62 -1.31
CA ILE A 99 -12.30 20.24 -1.32
C ILE A 99 -12.20 19.68 0.10
N ARG A 100 -13.34 19.49 0.77
CA ARG A 100 -13.39 18.96 2.13
C ARG A 100 -14.18 17.66 2.16
N LEU A 101 -13.58 16.59 2.66
CA LEU A 101 -14.27 15.32 2.80
C LEU A 101 -15.37 15.40 3.86
N ALA A 102 -15.23 16.29 4.85
CA ALA A 102 -16.27 16.55 5.84
C ALA A 102 -17.59 17.02 5.21
N ASP A 103 -17.52 17.81 4.12
CA ASP A 103 -18.71 18.34 3.42
C ASP A 103 -19.42 17.25 2.57
N LEU A 104 -18.76 16.10 2.40
CA LEU A 104 -19.28 14.97 1.63
C LEU A 104 -19.80 13.82 2.50
N ARG A 105 -19.97 14.05 3.81
CA ARG A 105 -20.58 13.04 4.69
C ARG A 105 -21.97 12.67 4.19
N GLY A 106 -22.29 11.39 4.23
CA GLY A 106 -23.52 10.84 3.64
C GLY A 106 -23.37 10.41 2.18
N LYS A 107 -22.28 10.76 1.51
CA LYS A 107 -21.93 10.25 0.17
C LYS A 107 -20.82 9.24 0.24
N ALA A 108 -20.87 8.25 -0.64
CA ALA A 108 -19.71 7.43 -0.97
C ALA A 108 -18.70 8.26 -1.75
N ILE A 109 -17.41 8.03 -1.54
CA ILE A 109 -16.34 8.77 -2.22
C ILE A 109 -15.40 7.78 -2.91
N TRP A 110 -15.14 8.00 -4.20
CA TRP A 110 -14.02 7.43 -4.92
C TRP A 110 -12.95 8.49 -5.09
N LEU A 111 -11.90 8.42 -4.26
CA LEU A 111 -10.74 9.29 -4.31
C LEU A 111 -9.65 8.64 -5.15
N ASN A 112 -9.23 9.29 -6.23
CA ASN A 112 -8.24 8.80 -7.19
C ASN A 112 -7.03 9.73 -7.21
N PHE A 113 -5.84 9.16 -6.96
CA PHE A 113 -4.55 9.86 -7.13
C PHE A 113 -3.98 9.53 -8.50
N TRP A 114 -3.65 10.57 -9.28
CA TRP A 114 -3.25 10.43 -10.68
C TRP A 114 -2.27 11.52 -11.13
N ALA A 115 -1.70 11.35 -12.33
CA ALA A 115 -0.93 12.39 -13.01
C ALA A 115 -1.20 12.37 -14.50
N SER A 116 -1.09 13.53 -15.17
CA SER A 116 -1.38 13.65 -16.60
C SER A 116 -0.39 12.87 -17.49
N TRP A 117 0.83 12.67 -17.03
CA TRP A 117 1.89 11.91 -17.69
C TRP A 117 1.89 10.40 -17.40
N CYS A 118 0.98 9.92 -16.55
CA CYS A 118 0.91 8.53 -16.11
C CYS A 118 0.07 7.69 -17.09
N PRO A 119 0.66 6.77 -17.88
CA PRO A 119 -0.08 6.01 -18.91
C PRO A 119 -1.24 5.16 -18.34
N PRO A 120 -1.08 4.40 -17.20
CA PRO A 120 -2.21 3.66 -16.64
C PRO A 120 -3.32 4.57 -16.12
N CYS A 121 -2.99 5.81 -15.66
CA CYS A 121 -4.00 6.79 -15.26
C CYS A 121 -4.83 7.26 -16.48
N GLN A 122 -4.16 7.49 -17.61
CA GLN A 122 -4.85 7.86 -18.85
C GLN A 122 -5.77 6.73 -19.35
N TYR A 123 -5.35 5.48 -19.19
CA TYR A 123 -6.16 4.31 -19.52
C TYR A 123 -7.43 4.23 -18.65
N GLU A 124 -7.35 4.56 -17.37
CA GLU A 124 -8.47 4.51 -16.43
C GLU A 124 -9.46 5.69 -16.57
N THR A 125 -9.01 6.83 -17.12
CA THR A 125 -9.80 8.07 -17.16
C THR A 125 -11.22 7.90 -17.74
N PRO A 126 -11.44 7.14 -18.85
CA PRO A 126 -12.78 6.87 -19.36
C PRO A 126 -13.69 6.16 -18.32
N THR A 127 -13.14 5.22 -17.55
CA THR A 127 -13.85 4.52 -16.48
C THR A 127 -14.30 5.49 -15.38
N LEU A 128 -13.38 6.35 -14.89
CA LEU A 128 -13.71 7.37 -13.89
C LEU A 128 -14.84 8.27 -14.37
N ARG A 129 -14.78 8.74 -15.63
CA ARG A 129 -15.84 9.58 -16.22
C ARG A 129 -17.17 8.85 -16.27
N ALA A 130 -17.18 7.61 -16.79
CA ALA A 130 -18.41 6.83 -16.91
C ALA A 130 -19.06 6.54 -15.55
N MET A 131 -18.24 6.20 -14.54
CA MET A 131 -18.74 5.94 -13.18
C MET A 131 -19.25 7.20 -12.51
N ASP A 132 -18.58 8.34 -12.66
CA ASP A 132 -19.10 9.61 -12.16
C ASP A 132 -20.44 9.96 -12.83
N GLU A 133 -20.56 9.86 -14.14
CA GLU A 133 -21.82 10.13 -14.86
C GLU A 133 -22.97 9.23 -14.41
N ARG A 134 -22.67 7.95 -14.14
CA ARG A 134 -23.66 6.94 -13.73
C ARG A 134 -24.10 7.10 -12.28
N TYR A 135 -23.17 7.36 -11.35
CA TYR A 135 -23.38 7.23 -9.92
C TYR A 135 -23.48 8.55 -9.15
N ARG A 136 -23.13 9.72 -9.73
CA ARG A 136 -23.19 11.01 -9.03
C ARG A 136 -24.54 11.33 -8.41
N ASN A 137 -25.65 10.94 -9.09
CA ASN A 137 -27.02 11.13 -8.60
C ASN A 137 -27.47 10.00 -7.66
N GLN A 138 -26.64 8.98 -7.45
CA GLN A 138 -26.89 7.85 -6.55
C GLN A 138 -26.08 7.97 -5.25
N GLY A 139 -25.44 9.12 -5.02
CA GLY A 139 -24.69 9.39 -3.81
C GLY A 139 -23.20 9.10 -3.89
N LEU A 140 -22.62 8.92 -5.09
CA LEU A 140 -21.18 8.86 -5.30
C LEU A 140 -20.60 10.27 -5.53
N ALA A 141 -19.47 10.57 -4.93
CA ALA A 141 -18.58 11.68 -5.28
C ALA A 141 -17.24 11.12 -5.78
N VAL A 142 -16.92 11.39 -7.04
CA VAL A 142 -15.58 11.10 -7.59
C VAL A 142 -14.70 12.32 -7.38
N ILE A 143 -13.49 12.13 -6.83
CA ILE A 143 -12.50 13.18 -6.59
C ILE A 143 -11.17 12.74 -7.16
N GLY A 144 -10.64 13.46 -8.14
CA GLY A 144 -9.31 13.25 -8.70
C GLY A 144 -8.29 14.18 -8.06
N ILE A 145 -7.23 13.62 -7.47
CA ILE A 145 -6.10 14.38 -6.94
C ILE A 145 -4.93 14.25 -7.91
N GLN A 146 -4.65 15.33 -8.64
CA GLN A 146 -3.45 15.39 -9.47
C GLN A 146 -2.23 15.60 -8.59
N VAL A 147 -1.19 14.76 -8.78
CA VAL A 147 -0.02 14.70 -7.89
C VAL A 147 1.15 15.48 -8.48
N GLN A 148 1.72 16.41 -7.69
CA GLN A 148 2.96 17.13 -7.99
C GLN A 148 3.01 17.78 -9.38
N GLN A 149 1.89 18.30 -9.83
CA GLN A 149 1.75 19.06 -11.07
C GLN A 149 0.97 20.35 -10.80
N ILE A 150 1.15 21.34 -11.66
CA ILE A 150 0.45 22.62 -11.55
C ILE A 150 -1.02 22.47 -11.97
N GLN A 151 -1.87 23.39 -11.50
CA GLN A 151 -3.32 23.35 -11.77
C GLN A 151 -3.65 23.42 -13.27
N ASP A 152 -2.85 24.15 -14.06
CA ASP A 152 -3.04 24.26 -15.51
C ASP A 152 -2.94 22.90 -16.23
N ASP A 153 -2.05 22.02 -15.77
CA ASP A 153 -1.97 20.64 -16.32
C ASP A 153 -3.24 19.85 -16.04
N ALA A 154 -3.82 20.01 -14.83
CA ALA A 154 -5.07 19.37 -14.46
C ALA A 154 -6.25 19.93 -15.26
N GLN A 155 -6.29 21.24 -15.47
CA GLN A 155 -7.34 21.87 -16.27
C GLN A 155 -7.30 21.40 -17.73
N GLN A 156 -6.11 21.42 -18.36
CA GLN A 156 -5.95 20.94 -19.72
C GLN A 156 -6.34 19.46 -19.88
N TYR A 157 -6.04 18.64 -18.86
CA TYR A 157 -6.41 17.25 -18.85
C TYR A 157 -7.93 17.07 -18.70
N ALA A 158 -8.55 17.80 -17.76
CA ALA A 158 -9.98 17.80 -17.57
C ALA A 158 -10.76 18.21 -18.83
N ASP A 159 -10.30 19.26 -19.51
CA ASP A 159 -10.88 19.74 -20.76
C ASP A 159 -10.77 18.70 -21.88
N ARG A 160 -9.58 18.08 -22.02
CA ARG A 160 -9.32 17.06 -23.05
C ARG A 160 -10.22 15.83 -22.92
N TYR A 161 -10.47 15.38 -21.68
CA TYR A 161 -11.27 14.18 -21.40
C TYR A 161 -12.70 14.48 -20.98
N GLU A 162 -13.11 15.75 -21.02
CA GLU A 162 -14.45 16.24 -20.65
C GLU A 162 -14.87 15.82 -19.25
N LEU A 163 -13.93 15.90 -18.28
CA LEU A 163 -14.15 15.48 -16.91
C LEU A 163 -15.02 16.51 -16.17
N LYS A 164 -16.02 16.02 -15.45
CA LYS A 164 -16.97 16.87 -14.71
C LYS A 164 -16.96 16.61 -13.19
N TYR A 165 -16.23 15.60 -12.76
CA TYR A 165 -16.03 15.34 -11.34
C TYR A 165 -15.01 16.32 -10.74
N THR A 166 -14.98 16.39 -9.42
CA THR A 166 -14.08 17.30 -8.70
C THR A 166 -12.62 16.90 -8.92
N ILE A 167 -11.79 17.86 -9.31
CA ILE A 167 -10.35 17.67 -9.50
C ILE A 167 -9.60 18.72 -8.69
N GLY A 168 -8.63 18.29 -7.90
CA GLY A 168 -7.69 19.15 -7.18
C GLY A 168 -6.25 18.88 -7.57
N SER A 169 -5.38 19.91 -7.50
CA SER A 169 -3.96 19.77 -7.77
C SER A 169 -3.15 19.83 -6.47
N ASP A 170 -2.57 18.71 -6.08
CA ASP A 170 -1.65 18.62 -4.94
C ASP A 170 -0.22 18.93 -5.40
N VAL A 171 0.04 20.22 -5.68
CA VAL A 171 1.30 20.71 -6.24
C VAL A 171 2.50 20.33 -5.38
N THR A 172 2.34 20.40 -4.07
CA THR A 172 3.42 20.10 -3.10
C THR A 172 3.57 18.61 -2.81
N GLY A 173 2.58 17.78 -3.16
CA GLY A 173 2.51 16.38 -2.80
C GLY A 173 2.15 16.13 -1.33
N GLY A 174 1.66 17.15 -0.63
CA GLY A 174 1.38 17.02 0.81
C GLY A 174 0.21 16.09 1.10
N VAL A 175 -0.86 16.15 0.32
CA VAL A 175 -2.00 15.21 0.43
C VAL A 175 -1.58 13.82 -0.01
N PHE A 176 -0.82 13.71 -1.09
CA PHE A 176 -0.21 12.47 -1.57
C PHE A 176 0.59 11.77 -0.47
N HIS A 177 1.44 12.51 0.26
CA HIS A 177 2.21 11.98 1.38
C HIS A 177 1.34 11.61 2.58
N ALA A 178 0.31 12.40 2.89
CA ALA A 178 -0.63 12.10 3.98
C ALA A 178 -1.37 10.78 3.74
N TYR A 179 -1.73 10.51 2.48
CA TYR A 179 -2.39 9.26 2.06
C TYR A 179 -1.41 8.10 1.82
N ARG A 180 -0.09 8.32 2.00
CA ARG A 180 0.94 7.29 1.81
C ARG A 180 0.90 6.63 0.43
N VAL A 181 0.52 7.38 -0.57
CA VAL A 181 0.50 6.91 -1.97
C VAL A 181 1.93 6.71 -2.45
N PHE A 182 2.19 5.61 -3.15
CA PHE A 182 3.52 5.26 -3.70
C PHE A 182 3.46 4.79 -5.16
N ALA A 183 2.26 4.64 -5.68
CA ALA A 183 2.02 4.21 -7.07
C ALA A 183 0.88 5.02 -7.68
N LEU A 184 0.83 5.13 -9.00
CA LEU A 184 -0.26 5.76 -9.74
C LEU A 184 -0.83 4.80 -10.78
N PRO A 185 -2.15 4.80 -10.95
CA PRO A 185 -3.13 5.45 -10.07
C PRO A 185 -3.26 4.71 -8.74
N THR A 186 -3.68 5.40 -7.67
CA THR A 186 -4.10 4.78 -6.41
C THR A 186 -5.51 5.27 -6.06
N GLN A 187 -6.36 4.33 -5.69
CA GLN A 187 -7.77 4.53 -5.44
C GLN A 187 -8.08 4.30 -3.95
N PHE A 188 -8.87 5.19 -3.37
CA PHE A 188 -9.49 5.01 -2.06
C PHE A 188 -11.00 5.02 -2.21
N PHE A 189 -11.65 3.95 -1.80
CA PHE A 189 -13.10 3.85 -1.72
C PHE A 189 -13.52 4.08 -0.27
N ILE A 190 -14.25 5.17 -0.05
CA ILE A 190 -14.59 5.70 1.27
C ILE A 190 -16.11 5.69 1.41
N ASP A 191 -16.61 5.14 2.49
CA ASP A 191 -18.05 5.05 2.74
C ASP A 191 -18.66 6.39 3.19
N PRO A 192 -20.01 6.51 3.30
CA PRO A 192 -20.68 7.73 3.73
C PRO A 192 -20.29 8.25 5.12
N ASN A 193 -19.70 7.39 5.96
CA ASN A 193 -19.17 7.77 7.28
C ASN A 193 -17.73 8.29 7.22
N GLY A 194 -17.11 8.29 6.02
CA GLY A 194 -15.74 8.71 5.80
C GLY A 194 -14.70 7.63 6.12
N VAL A 195 -15.11 6.37 6.22
CA VAL A 195 -14.23 5.24 6.52
C VAL A 195 -13.71 4.62 5.23
N ILE A 196 -12.41 4.38 5.16
CA ILE A 196 -11.76 3.71 4.03
C ILE A 196 -12.18 2.23 4.01
N ARG A 197 -12.86 1.82 2.94
CA ARG A 197 -13.34 0.44 2.74
C ARG A 197 -12.49 -0.37 1.79
N LYS A 198 -11.83 0.29 0.85
CA LYS A 198 -10.91 -0.35 -0.09
C LYS A 198 -9.81 0.61 -0.52
N ILE A 199 -8.62 0.07 -0.75
CA ILE A 199 -7.48 0.74 -1.38
C ILE A 199 -7.04 -0.14 -2.54
N VAL A 200 -6.86 0.44 -3.72
CA VAL A 200 -6.41 -0.24 -4.93
C VAL A 200 -5.23 0.52 -5.52
N ASN A 201 -4.14 -0.18 -5.84
CA ASN A 201 -3.00 0.37 -6.56
C ASN A 201 -3.05 -0.16 -7.99
N GLY A 202 -3.24 0.71 -8.95
CA GLY A 202 -3.39 0.39 -10.36
C GLY A 202 -4.74 0.81 -10.93
N PRO A 203 -4.89 0.77 -12.27
CA PRO A 203 -6.10 1.17 -12.95
C PRO A 203 -7.24 0.17 -12.74
N LEU A 204 -8.46 0.66 -12.74
CA LEU A 204 -9.68 -0.14 -12.66
C LEU A 204 -10.40 -0.14 -14.02
N ASP A 205 -10.93 -1.28 -14.41
CA ASP A 205 -11.95 -1.38 -15.44
C ASP A 205 -13.35 -1.06 -14.89
N GLU A 206 -14.34 -0.88 -15.77
CA GLU A 206 -15.70 -0.51 -15.37
C GLU A 206 -16.33 -1.54 -14.43
N ALA A 207 -16.18 -2.83 -14.68
CA ALA A 207 -16.81 -3.87 -13.87
C ALA A 207 -16.22 -3.92 -12.45
N SER A 208 -14.90 -3.79 -12.33
CA SER A 208 -14.21 -3.73 -11.05
C SER A 208 -14.56 -2.46 -10.27
N ALA A 209 -14.63 -1.32 -10.95
CA ALA A 209 -15.00 -0.05 -10.35
C ALA A 209 -16.47 -0.08 -9.85
N GLU A 210 -17.39 -0.60 -10.67
CA GLU A 210 -18.80 -0.75 -10.32
C GLU A 210 -18.99 -1.59 -9.05
N ALA A 211 -18.37 -2.76 -8.98
CA ALA A 211 -18.44 -3.64 -7.81
C ALA A 211 -17.93 -2.95 -6.52
N LEU A 212 -16.87 -2.13 -6.62
CA LEU A 212 -16.33 -1.40 -5.49
C LEU A 212 -17.19 -0.22 -5.08
N ILE A 213 -17.80 0.48 -6.05
CA ILE A 213 -18.74 1.58 -5.80
C ILE A 213 -19.99 1.04 -5.11
N ASP A 214 -20.60 -0.03 -5.62
CA ASP A 214 -21.80 -0.64 -5.05
C ASP A 214 -21.60 -1.07 -3.59
N ALA A 215 -20.39 -1.52 -3.25
CA ALA A 215 -20.05 -1.91 -1.89
C ALA A 215 -19.98 -0.75 -0.88
N ILE A 216 -19.86 0.50 -1.34
CA ILE A 216 -19.73 1.68 -0.49
C ILE A 216 -20.90 2.68 -0.63
N LEU A 217 -21.77 2.52 -1.62
CA LEU A 217 -22.92 3.40 -1.79
C LEU A 217 -23.83 3.39 -0.55
N PRO A 218 -24.44 4.54 -0.23
CA PRO A 218 -25.45 4.56 0.82
C PRO A 218 -26.64 3.67 0.43
N PRO A 219 -27.31 3.02 1.39
CA PRO A 219 -28.52 2.25 1.11
C PRO A 219 -29.51 3.12 0.32
N SER A 220 -30.00 2.60 -0.79
CA SER A 220 -31.00 3.30 -1.59
C SER A 220 -32.22 3.61 -0.71
N ALA A 221 -32.65 4.86 -0.66
CA ALA A 221 -33.83 5.28 0.08
C ALA A 221 -35.16 4.73 -0.51
N SER A 222 -35.08 3.86 -1.51
CA SER A 222 -36.18 3.22 -2.18
C SER A 222 -36.34 1.77 -1.68
N GLY A 223 -37.10 1.57 -0.60
CA GLY A 223 -37.59 0.23 -0.29
C GLY A 223 -37.75 -0.14 1.17
N GLU A 224 -38.30 0.72 2.00
CA GLU A 224 -38.94 0.22 3.21
C GLU A 224 -40.14 1.10 3.54
N SER A 225 -41.23 0.81 2.83
CA SER A 225 -42.55 1.14 3.35
C SER A 225 -42.82 0.16 4.47
N PRO A 226 -42.91 0.60 5.73
CA PRO A 226 -43.36 -0.31 6.76
C PRO A 226 -44.79 -0.71 6.41
N SER A 227 -44.99 -1.97 6.10
CA SER A 227 -46.31 -2.61 6.04
C SER A 227 -47.00 -2.44 7.40
N GLN A 228 -47.66 -1.30 7.61
CA GLN A 228 -48.70 -1.17 8.62
C GLN A 228 -49.94 -1.88 8.10
N GLY A 229 -50.10 -3.11 8.43
CA GLY A 229 -51.25 -3.86 8.02
C GLY A 229 -51.56 -5.01 8.94
N ALA A 230 -52.09 -4.76 10.10
CA ALA A 230 -53.02 -5.70 10.75
C ALA A 230 -53.81 -4.93 11.82
N THR A 231 -54.79 -4.22 11.39
CA THR A 231 -55.91 -3.81 12.25
C THR A 231 -56.67 -5.05 12.65
N ALA A 232 -56.41 -5.55 13.86
CA ALA A 232 -57.24 -6.60 14.46
C ALA A 232 -58.55 -5.96 14.89
N THR A 233 -59.60 -6.28 14.18
CA THR A 233 -61.01 -5.97 14.54
C THR A 233 -61.38 -6.79 15.78
N PRO A 234 -61.89 -6.18 16.87
CA PRO A 234 -62.44 -6.96 17.97
C PRO A 234 -63.82 -7.50 17.56
N ARG A 235 -63.95 -8.82 17.53
CA ARG A 235 -65.22 -9.53 17.33
C ARG A 235 -66.06 -9.39 18.61
N SER A 236 -67.13 -8.60 18.56
CA SER A 236 -68.21 -8.61 19.54
C SER A 236 -69.03 -9.88 19.31
N SER A 237 -69.28 -10.66 20.36
CA SER A 237 -70.25 -11.75 20.41
C SER A 237 -71.28 -11.43 21.50
N PRO A 238 -72.53 -11.93 21.33
CA PRO A 238 -73.72 -11.49 22.03
C PRO A 238 -73.85 -11.97 23.47
#